data_26102f25fb3ba91b772c23508beb616b
#
_entry.id   26102f25fb3ba91b772c23508beb616b
#
_cell.length_a   1.000
_cell.length_b   1.000
_cell.length_c   1.000
_cell.angle_alpha   90.00
_cell.angle_beta   90.00
_cell.angle_gamma   90.00
#
_symmetry.space_group_name_H-M   'P 1'
#
loop_
_entity.id
_entity.type
_entity.pdbx_description
1 polymer ?
#
loop_
_entity_poly.entity_id
_entity_poly.type
_entity_poly.pdbx_seq_one_letter_code
_entity_poly.pdbx_strand_id
1 'polypeptide(L)'
;MSAVISPIREPLIYGSKTYHQITEDICAPSEKAPSIQWIIGFIVAVSLLSFGVFCILYEIYFGIGAWNLNRTIGWGWDITNFVWWVGIGHAGTLISAILLLFRQKWRTGVNRAAEAMTIFAVICAALFPVIHVGRIWLIFYFLPLPNTRGPLWVNFNSPLL
;
A
#
# COMPACT_ATOMS: atom_id res chain seq x y z
N MET A 1 28.40 2.76 49.72
CA MET A 1 27.28 2.20 49.00
C MET A 1 26.38 3.34 48.55
N SER A 2 26.54 3.85 47.31
CA SER A 2 25.67 4.88 46.73
C SER A 2 24.36 4.21 46.31
N ALA A 3 23.25 4.59 46.94
CA ALA A 3 21.92 4.17 46.56
C ALA A 3 21.70 4.63 45.09
N VAL A 4 21.56 3.69 44.19
CA VAL A 4 21.11 3.95 42.80
C VAL A 4 19.66 4.39 42.93
N ILE A 5 19.43 5.71 42.88
CA ILE A 5 18.08 6.27 42.77
C ILE A 5 17.56 5.81 41.44
N SER A 6 16.70 4.79 41.42
CA SER A 6 15.96 4.43 40.22
C SER A 6 15.15 5.66 39.78
N PRO A 7 15.24 6.10 38.50
CA PRO A 7 14.42 7.20 38.05
C PRO A 7 12.96 6.84 38.32
N ILE A 8 12.24 7.72 39.02
CA ILE A 8 10.82 7.58 39.28
C ILE A 8 10.17 7.54 37.89
N ARG A 9 9.75 6.36 37.47
CA ARG A 9 8.99 6.26 36.18
C ARG A 9 7.67 6.98 36.40
N GLU A 10 7.39 7.93 35.56
CA GLU A 10 6.06 8.52 35.53
C GLU A 10 5.01 7.43 35.38
N PRO A 11 3.86 7.53 36.08
CA PRO A 11 2.82 6.54 35.99
C PRO A 11 2.33 6.43 34.53
N LEU A 12 2.21 5.20 34.03
CA LEU A 12 1.70 4.93 32.68
C LEU A 12 0.25 5.34 32.50
N ILE A 13 -0.47 5.47 33.60
CA ILE A 13 -1.90 5.81 33.64
C ILE A 13 -2.06 7.06 34.51
N TYR A 14 -2.56 8.13 33.89
CA TYR A 14 -2.97 9.33 34.61
C TYR A 14 -4.45 9.25 34.97
N GLY A 15 -4.78 9.46 36.25
CA GLY A 15 -6.13 9.44 36.75
C GLY A 15 -6.49 8.21 37.58
N SER A 16 -7.76 8.03 37.89
CA SER A 16 -8.29 6.96 38.77
C SER A 16 -8.74 5.70 38.01
N LYS A 17 -8.48 5.58 36.70
CA LYS A 17 -8.90 4.41 35.91
C LYS A 17 -8.06 3.20 36.23
N THR A 18 -8.72 2.06 36.41
CA THR A 18 -8.06 0.75 36.48
C THR A 18 -7.65 0.23 35.13
N TYR A 19 -6.71 -0.72 35.07
CA TYR A 19 -6.34 -1.37 33.77
C TYR A 19 -7.53 -2.02 33.08
N HIS A 20 -8.48 -2.59 33.86
CA HIS A 20 -9.70 -3.18 33.32
C HIS A 20 -10.56 -2.12 32.58
N GLN A 21 -10.80 -0.99 33.23
CA GLN A 21 -11.57 0.12 32.61
C GLN A 21 -10.91 0.67 31.34
N ILE A 22 -9.59 0.72 31.32
CA ILE A 22 -8.87 1.14 30.11
C ILE A 22 -9.03 0.11 28.98
N THR A 23 -8.95 -1.18 29.33
CA THR A 23 -9.20 -2.25 28.35
C THR A 23 -10.61 -2.19 27.81
N GLU A 24 -11.61 -2.00 28.66
CA GLU A 24 -13.01 -1.85 28.24
C GLU A 24 -13.20 -0.62 27.33
N ASP A 25 -12.61 0.52 27.67
CA ASP A 25 -12.70 1.74 26.85
C ASP A 25 -12.08 1.53 25.45
N ILE A 26 -10.98 0.77 25.36
CA ILE A 26 -10.30 0.47 24.09
C ILE A 26 -11.10 -0.54 23.26
N CYS A 27 -11.69 -1.54 23.90
CA CYS A 27 -12.44 -2.60 23.21
C CYS A 27 -13.87 -2.15 22.84
N ALA A 28 -14.45 -1.21 23.60
CA ALA A 28 -15.82 -0.74 23.40
C ALA A 28 -16.18 -0.35 21.93
N PRO A 29 -15.31 0.29 21.13
CA PRO A 29 -15.63 0.59 19.75
C PRO A 29 -15.79 -0.64 18.86
N SER A 30 -15.10 -1.75 19.17
CA SER A 30 -15.20 -3.00 18.39
C SER A 30 -16.33 -3.92 18.86
N GLU A 31 -16.77 -3.78 20.12
CA GLU A 31 -17.82 -4.61 20.72
C GLU A 31 -19.22 -4.02 20.56
N LYS A 32 -19.32 -2.69 20.41
CA LYS A 32 -20.58 -1.99 20.20
C LYS A 32 -21.03 -2.03 18.76
N ALA A 33 -22.33 -1.99 18.54
CA ALA A 33 -22.89 -1.82 17.19
C ALA A 33 -22.33 -0.55 16.53
N PRO A 34 -22.01 -0.60 15.22
CA PRO A 34 -21.45 0.55 14.52
C PRO A 34 -22.40 1.74 14.54
N SER A 35 -21.85 2.94 14.69
CA SER A 35 -22.63 4.17 14.64
C SER A 35 -23.18 4.41 13.22
N ILE A 36 -24.26 5.18 13.12
CA ILE A 36 -24.83 5.56 11.82
C ILE A 36 -23.79 6.27 10.92
N GLN A 37 -22.93 7.06 11.49
CA GLN A 37 -21.85 7.75 10.76
C GLN A 37 -20.85 6.76 10.17
N TRP A 38 -20.52 5.72 10.92
CA TRP A 38 -19.66 4.62 10.44
C TRP A 38 -20.33 3.88 9.28
N ILE A 39 -21.62 3.56 9.40
CA ILE A 39 -22.39 2.87 8.35
C ILE A 39 -22.42 3.71 7.07
N ILE A 40 -22.70 5.01 7.19
CA ILE A 40 -22.69 5.92 6.03
C ILE A 40 -21.30 5.94 5.38
N GLY A 41 -20.23 6.10 6.18
CA GLY A 41 -18.85 6.07 5.67
C GLY A 41 -18.52 4.75 4.98
N PHE A 42 -18.94 3.63 5.54
CA PHE A 42 -18.75 2.30 4.95
C PHE A 42 -19.49 2.15 3.61
N ILE A 43 -20.76 2.58 3.52
CA ILE A 43 -21.53 2.54 2.28
C ILE A 43 -20.86 3.38 1.19
N VAL A 44 -20.40 4.60 1.54
CA VAL A 44 -19.68 5.46 0.59
C VAL A 44 -18.39 4.77 0.12
N ALA A 45 -17.61 4.21 1.03
CA ALA A 45 -16.36 3.51 0.70
C ALA A 45 -16.60 2.30 -0.23
N VAL A 46 -17.62 1.48 0.06
CA VAL A 46 -17.99 0.33 -0.77
C VAL A 46 -18.50 0.78 -2.15
N SER A 47 -19.25 1.86 -2.22
CA SER A 47 -19.73 2.41 -3.50
C SER A 47 -18.56 2.89 -4.37
N LEU A 48 -17.60 3.61 -3.79
CA LEU A 48 -16.39 4.06 -4.49
C LEU A 48 -15.51 2.87 -4.93
N LEU A 49 -15.37 1.87 -4.07
CA LEU A 49 -14.64 0.63 -4.42
C LEU A 49 -15.30 -0.08 -5.60
N SER A 50 -16.62 -0.25 -5.56
CA SER A 50 -17.38 -0.89 -6.64
C SER A 50 -17.24 -0.13 -7.95
N PHE A 51 -17.29 1.19 -7.92
CA PHE A 51 -17.06 2.03 -9.08
C PHE A 51 -15.62 1.87 -9.62
N GLY A 52 -14.62 1.85 -8.74
CA GLY A 52 -13.22 1.62 -9.13
C GLY A 52 -13.02 0.25 -9.78
N VAL A 53 -13.60 -0.81 -9.21
CA VAL A 53 -13.57 -2.15 -9.80
C VAL A 53 -14.24 -2.16 -11.18
N PHE A 54 -15.38 -1.50 -11.33
CA PHE A 54 -16.04 -1.37 -12.63
C PHE A 54 -15.15 -0.69 -13.66
N CYS A 55 -14.47 0.40 -13.31
CA CYS A 55 -13.53 1.10 -14.20
C CYS A 55 -12.35 0.20 -14.63
N ILE A 56 -11.81 -0.58 -13.71
CA ILE A 56 -10.71 -1.52 -14.01
C ILE A 56 -11.21 -2.63 -14.95
N LEU A 57 -12.39 -3.20 -14.72
CA LEU A 57 -12.97 -4.22 -15.60
C LEU A 57 -13.24 -3.67 -17.00
N TYR A 58 -13.75 -2.44 -17.08
CA TYR A 58 -13.97 -1.75 -18.35
C TYR A 58 -12.64 -1.58 -19.12
N GLU A 59 -11.59 -1.14 -18.42
CA GLU A 59 -10.26 -0.98 -19.01
C GLU A 59 -9.68 -2.34 -19.48
N ILE A 60 -9.79 -3.40 -18.68
CA ILE A 60 -9.34 -4.74 -19.06
C ILE A 60 -10.04 -5.21 -20.34
N TYR A 61 -11.31 -4.89 -20.51
CA TYR A 61 -12.08 -5.30 -21.68
C TYR A 61 -11.68 -4.49 -22.93
N PHE A 62 -11.62 -3.16 -22.83
CA PHE A 62 -11.33 -2.27 -23.95
C PHE A 62 -9.82 -2.05 -24.18
N GLY A 63 -8.98 -2.28 -23.15
CA GLY A 63 -7.55 -1.99 -23.13
C GLY A 63 -7.25 -0.53 -22.79
N ILE A 64 -5.97 -0.20 -22.69
CA ILE A 64 -5.49 1.14 -22.29
C ILE A 64 -5.91 2.27 -23.27
N GLY A 65 -6.42 1.94 -24.43
CA GLY A 65 -7.03 2.91 -25.34
C GLY A 65 -8.22 3.66 -24.75
N ALA A 66 -8.88 3.08 -23.72
CA ALA A 66 -9.95 3.75 -22.96
C ALA A 66 -9.48 5.04 -22.27
N TRP A 67 -8.18 5.19 -22.03
CA TRP A 67 -7.57 6.38 -21.42
C TRP A 67 -7.16 7.44 -22.45
N ASN A 68 -7.53 7.25 -23.71
CA ASN A 68 -7.19 8.13 -24.82
C ASN A 68 -5.67 8.34 -24.98
N LEU A 69 -4.88 7.30 -24.69
CA LEU A 69 -3.44 7.30 -24.89
C LEU A 69 -3.11 7.18 -26.38
N ASN A 70 -2.04 7.81 -26.82
CA ASN A 70 -1.55 7.75 -28.19
C ASN A 70 -0.18 7.05 -28.27
N ARG A 71 0.31 6.81 -29.50
CA ARG A 71 1.60 6.15 -29.71
C ARG A 71 2.81 6.91 -29.16
N THR A 72 2.70 8.22 -29.01
CA THR A 72 3.79 9.05 -28.52
C THR A 72 3.90 8.98 -27.01
N ILE A 73 2.75 8.89 -26.32
CA ILE A 73 2.67 8.82 -24.86
C ILE A 73 1.81 7.62 -24.51
N GLY A 74 2.44 6.52 -24.16
CA GLY A 74 1.79 5.26 -23.77
C GLY A 74 1.61 5.09 -22.26
N TRP A 75 1.61 6.17 -21.48
CA TRP A 75 1.48 6.15 -20.03
C TRP A 75 0.65 7.33 -19.53
N GLY A 76 0.04 7.18 -18.37
CA GLY A 76 -0.81 8.18 -17.74
C GLY A 76 -0.75 8.10 -16.22
N TRP A 77 -1.88 8.22 -15.56
CA TRP A 77 -2.01 8.17 -14.11
C TRP A 77 -1.58 6.83 -13.49
N ASP A 78 -1.67 5.76 -14.20
CA ASP A 78 -1.24 4.41 -13.80
C ASP A 78 0.24 4.39 -13.44
N ILE A 79 1.11 4.81 -14.36
CA ILE A 79 2.56 4.86 -14.11
C ILE A 79 2.91 5.89 -13.06
N THR A 80 2.24 7.04 -13.04
CA THR A 80 2.44 8.06 -12.00
C THR A 80 2.14 7.49 -10.62
N ASN A 81 1.01 6.82 -10.44
CA ASN A 81 0.66 6.18 -9.18
C ASN A 81 1.58 5.00 -8.83
N PHE A 82 2.00 4.21 -9.82
CA PHE A 82 3.00 3.16 -9.61
C PHE A 82 4.27 3.72 -8.98
N VAL A 83 4.85 4.76 -9.58
CA VAL A 83 6.08 5.39 -9.08
C VAL A 83 5.88 5.99 -7.68
N TRP A 84 4.71 6.58 -7.43
CA TRP A 84 4.38 7.13 -6.12
C TRP A 84 4.35 6.05 -5.02
N TRP A 85 3.69 4.91 -5.28
CA TRP A 85 3.65 3.79 -4.33
C TRP A 85 5.03 3.14 -4.14
N VAL A 86 5.83 3.04 -5.20
CA VAL A 86 7.23 2.60 -5.09
C VAL A 86 8.01 3.55 -4.19
N GLY A 87 7.81 4.88 -4.32
CA GLY A 87 8.42 5.87 -3.45
C GLY A 87 8.06 5.69 -1.97
N ILE A 88 6.78 5.41 -1.66
CA ILE A 88 6.34 5.10 -0.30
C ILE A 88 7.01 3.83 0.24
N GLY A 89 7.09 2.77 -0.58
CA GLY A 89 7.79 1.54 -0.21
C GLY A 89 9.26 1.77 0.12
N HIS A 90 9.94 2.58 -0.69
CA HIS A 90 11.33 2.98 -0.43
C HIS A 90 11.46 3.78 0.87
N ALA A 91 10.53 4.69 1.17
CA ALA A 91 10.57 5.45 2.41
C ALA A 91 10.51 4.53 3.64
N GLY A 92 9.64 3.51 3.64
CA GLY A 92 9.55 2.54 4.73
C GLY A 92 10.83 1.75 4.95
N THR A 93 11.41 1.20 3.89
CA THR A 93 12.68 0.47 3.95
C THR A 93 13.84 1.37 4.35
N LEU A 94 13.88 2.62 3.84
CA LEU A 94 14.94 3.59 4.14
C LEU A 94 14.93 3.97 5.62
N ILE A 95 13.75 4.23 6.21
CA ILE A 95 13.63 4.51 7.65
C ILE A 95 14.21 3.37 8.47
N SER A 96 13.83 2.12 8.18
CA SER A 96 14.34 0.96 8.90
C SER A 96 15.86 0.80 8.73
N ALA A 97 16.38 0.98 7.51
CA ALA A 97 17.80 0.86 7.20
C ALA A 97 18.64 1.95 7.87
N ILE A 98 18.22 3.22 7.82
CA ILE A 98 18.93 4.34 8.45
C ILE A 98 18.99 4.15 9.97
N LEU A 99 17.86 3.78 10.59
CA LEU A 99 17.82 3.57 12.03
C LEU A 99 18.71 2.39 12.46
N LEU A 100 18.84 1.37 11.62
CA LEU A 100 19.79 0.27 11.85
C LEU A 100 21.24 0.74 11.73
N LEU A 101 21.56 1.47 10.66
CA LEU A 101 22.91 1.97 10.39
C LEU A 101 23.42 2.86 11.54
N PHE A 102 22.57 3.76 12.02
CA PHE A 102 22.89 4.64 13.15
C PHE A 102 22.68 3.98 14.52
N ARG A 103 22.37 2.69 14.57
CA ARG A 103 22.20 1.90 15.82
C ARG A 103 21.23 2.55 16.81
N GLN A 104 20.14 3.14 16.32
CA GLN A 104 19.16 3.82 17.17
C GLN A 104 18.35 2.83 18.01
N LYS A 105 18.31 3.03 19.33
CA LYS A 105 17.61 2.13 20.26
C LYS A 105 16.09 2.13 20.08
N TRP A 106 15.51 3.26 19.67
CA TRP A 106 14.07 3.40 19.44
C TRP A 106 13.58 2.76 18.11
N ARG A 107 14.51 2.27 17.30
CA ARG A 107 14.20 1.54 16.06
C ARG A 107 13.19 0.42 16.28
N THR A 108 13.31 -0.33 17.38
CA THR A 108 12.42 -1.47 17.67
C THR A 108 10.94 -1.10 17.80
N GLY A 109 10.62 0.14 18.20
CA GLY A 109 9.26 0.65 18.28
C GLY A 109 8.65 1.03 16.93
N VAL A 110 9.47 1.42 15.94
CA VAL A 110 9.00 1.95 14.65
C VAL A 110 9.18 0.94 13.52
N ASN A 111 10.11 0.00 13.65
CA ASN A 111 10.48 -0.92 12.57
C ASN A 111 9.29 -1.70 12.01
N ARG A 112 8.42 -2.24 12.87
CA ARG A 112 7.25 -3.01 12.42
C ARG A 112 6.26 -2.17 11.62
N ALA A 113 6.05 -0.92 12.02
CA ALA A 113 5.19 0.01 11.27
C ALA A 113 5.80 0.34 9.91
N ALA A 114 7.11 0.58 9.85
CA ALA A 114 7.83 0.84 8.61
C ALA A 114 7.82 -0.37 7.65
N GLU A 115 8.01 -1.57 8.17
CA GLU A 115 7.93 -2.82 7.40
C GLU A 115 6.51 -3.07 6.86
N ALA A 116 5.49 -2.89 7.69
CA ALA A 116 4.10 -3.01 7.27
C ALA A 116 3.76 -1.99 6.16
N MET A 117 4.20 -0.74 6.32
CA MET A 117 4.03 0.30 5.29
C MET A 117 4.67 -0.14 3.97
N THR A 118 5.86 -0.71 4.00
CA THR A 118 6.55 -1.21 2.79
C THR A 118 5.76 -2.34 2.13
N ILE A 119 5.27 -3.31 2.89
CA ILE A 119 4.49 -4.44 2.35
C ILE A 119 3.23 -3.94 1.65
N PHE A 120 2.46 -3.08 2.31
CA PHE A 120 1.24 -2.53 1.72
C PHE A 120 1.52 -1.66 0.50
N ALA A 121 2.59 -0.85 0.54
CA ALA A 121 2.98 -0.03 -0.59
C ALA A 121 3.40 -0.87 -1.81
N VAL A 122 4.13 -1.98 -1.60
CA VAL A 122 4.52 -2.90 -2.68
C VAL A 122 3.30 -3.60 -3.27
N ILE A 123 2.35 -4.03 -2.44
CA ILE A 123 1.09 -4.62 -2.92
C ILE A 123 0.33 -3.61 -3.79
N CYS A 124 0.16 -2.38 -3.31
CA CYS A 124 -0.48 -1.32 -4.08
C CYS A 124 0.28 -1.03 -5.39
N ALA A 125 1.61 -0.94 -5.35
CA ALA A 125 2.42 -0.75 -6.54
C ALA A 125 2.23 -1.88 -7.56
N ALA A 126 2.16 -3.13 -7.12
CA ALA A 126 2.00 -4.29 -8.00
C ALA A 126 0.67 -4.33 -8.77
N LEU A 127 -0.36 -3.61 -8.32
CA LEU A 127 -1.62 -3.50 -9.04
C LEU A 127 -1.50 -2.67 -10.32
N PHE A 128 -0.67 -1.64 -10.33
CA PHE A 128 -0.58 -0.71 -11.46
C PHE A 128 0.01 -1.31 -12.74
N PRO A 129 1.06 -2.16 -12.71
CA PRO A 129 1.49 -2.89 -13.90
C PRO A 129 0.39 -3.75 -14.52
N VAL A 130 -0.45 -4.37 -13.69
CA VAL A 130 -1.59 -5.18 -14.15
C VAL A 130 -2.64 -4.29 -14.82
N ILE A 131 -2.93 -3.13 -14.25
CA ILE A 131 -3.83 -2.13 -14.83
C ILE A 131 -3.22 -1.56 -16.13
N HIS A 132 -1.92 -1.23 -16.13
CA HIS A 132 -1.23 -0.69 -17.30
C HIS A 132 -1.21 -1.63 -18.50
N VAL A 133 -1.13 -2.94 -18.27
CA VAL A 133 -1.24 -3.95 -19.34
C VAL A 133 -2.59 -3.86 -20.05
N GLY A 134 -3.65 -3.45 -19.36
CA GLY A 134 -5.01 -3.37 -19.86
C GLY A 134 -5.56 -4.76 -20.17
N ARG A 135 -5.19 -5.33 -21.31
CA ARG A 135 -5.60 -6.69 -21.69
C ARG A 135 -4.73 -7.72 -21.00
N ILE A 136 -5.14 -8.17 -19.81
CA ILE A 136 -4.35 -9.07 -18.94
C ILE A 136 -3.92 -10.37 -19.65
N TRP A 137 -4.70 -10.88 -20.59
CA TRP A 137 -4.33 -12.09 -21.35
C TRP A 137 -3.11 -11.91 -22.25
N LEU A 138 -2.61 -10.68 -22.44
CA LEU A 138 -1.38 -10.40 -23.18
C LEU A 138 -0.12 -10.35 -22.30
N ILE A 139 -0.29 -10.46 -20.97
CA ILE A 139 0.81 -10.32 -19.99
C ILE A 139 1.91 -11.38 -20.21
N PHE A 140 1.57 -12.55 -20.76
CA PHE A 140 2.55 -13.60 -21.01
C PHE A 140 3.65 -13.19 -22.01
N TYR A 141 3.41 -12.17 -22.84
CA TYR A 141 4.44 -11.65 -23.73
C TYR A 141 5.58 -10.96 -23.00
N PHE A 142 5.39 -10.56 -21.75
CA PHE A 142 6.45 -9.99 -20.91
C PHE A 142 7.31 -11.05 -20.22
N LEU A 143 6.86 -12.29 -20.20
CA LEU A 143 7.66 -13.38 -19.62
C LEU A 143 8.84 -13.71 -20.53
N PRO A 144 10.00 -14.12 -19.95
CA PRO A 144 11.19 -14.49 -20.70
C PRO A 144 11.05 -15.85 -21.39
N LEU A 145 9.89 -16.08 -21.99
CA LEU A 145 9.61 -17.30 -22.76
C LEU A 145 9.98 -17.05 -24.23
N PRO A 146 10.43 -18.08 -24.97
CA PRO A 146 10.74 -17.95 -26.38
C PRO A 146 9.47 -17.63 -27.17
N ASN A 147 9.31 -16.36 -27.50
CA ASN A 147 8.23 -15.87 -28.36
C ASN A 147 8.73 -14.69 -29.19
N THR A 148 8.12 -14.44 -30.34
CA THR A 148 8.49 -13.37 -31.27
C THR A 148 8.02 -11.98 -30.85
N ARG A 149 7.30 -11.87 -29.74
CA ARG A 149 6.70 -10.63 -29.24
C ARG A 149 7.17 -10.25 -27.83
N GLY A 150 8.07 -11.07 -27.25
CA GLY A 150 8.61 -10.82 -25.91
C GLY A 150 9.69 -9.74 -25.89
N PRO A 151 9.97 -9.12 -24.75
CA PRO A 151 10.93 -8.02 -24.63
C PRO A 151 12.38 -8.43 -24.93
N LEU A 152 12.70 -9.72 -24.95
CA LEU A 152 14.02 -10.24 -25.33
C LEU A 152 14.18 -10.49 -26.83
N TRP A 153 13.14 -10.25 -27.62
CA TRP A 153 13.22 -10.39 -29.07
C TRP A 153 13.84 -9.13 -29.70
N VAL A 154 14.74 -9.31 -30.68
CA VAL A 154 15.51 -8.21 -31.28
C VAL A 154 14.62 -7.12 -31.89
N ASN A 155 13.50 -7.49 -32.51
CA ASN A 155 12.53 -6.57 -33.10
C ASN A 155 11.27 -6.42 -32.21
N PHE A 156 11.48 -6.30 -30.90
CA PHE A 156 10.38 -6.18 -29.97
C PHE A 156 9.55 -4.92 -30.21
N ASN A 157 8.26 -5.12 -30.45
CA ASN A 157 7.25 -4.09 -30.43
C ASN A 157 6.25 -4.45 -29.34
N SER A 158 5.97 -3.52 -28.43
CA SER A 158 5.03 -3.78 -27.33
C SER A 158 3.69 -4.26 -27.89
N PRO A 159 3.18 -5.43 -27.46
CA PRO A 159 1.87 -5.93 -27.88
C PRO A 159 0.72 -5.08 -27.35
N LEU A 160 0.99 -4.16 -26.41
CA LEU A 160 0.00 -3.26 -25.84
C LEU A 160 -0.28 -2.04 -26.71
N LEU A 161 0.70 -1.63 -27.48
CA LEU A 161 0.62 -0.48 -28.40
C LEU A 161 0.23 -0.90 -29.82
#